data_41ad33d980a94316c140e2bcb4b486bd
#
_entry.id   41ad33d980a94316c140e2bcb4b486bd
#
_cell.length_a   1.000
_cell.length_b   1.000
_cell.length_c   1.000
_cell.angle_alpha   90.00
_cell.angle_beta   90.00
_cell.angle_gamma   90.00
#
_symmetry.space_group_name_H-M   'P 1'
#
loop_
_entity.id
_entity.type
_entity.pdbx_description
1 polymer ?
#
loop_
_entity_poly.entity_id
_entity_poly.type
_entity_poly.pdbx_seq_one_letter_code
_entity_poly.pdbx_strand_id
1 'polypeptide(L)'
;MARTARVKKTGNGTSYYHIMSRANDRRFLFGKGRVKTQLVDALKRAAAFSGIELDAYVALDNHFHVVCKVVRTDEPVAEDELLRRVAILKGDRAAEELAAHWRELCEIGMEAAVAEEQGRLRARMNDISEFMKTFKELFNVWYKRERKYTGTIWSGRFNSTLIEGDRYRATCMRYVYLNPVRAGMVKRASDYAWSWIAAPDEPFAGSVPEWRLMRRVAQIGGGKIFGSEVFVVSMVFALGDRFRSRSVCARAVGELGYATHGWRLARAETAAQGPA
;
A
#
# COMPACT_ATOMS: atom_id res chain seq x y z
N MET A 1 24.22 -0.19 2.88
CA MET A 1 23.59 -0.59 1.61
C MET A 1 22.66 0.51 1.11
N ALA A 2 22.77 0.90 -0.16
CA ALA A 2 21.91 1.91 -0.74
C ALA A 2 20.44 1.39 -0.79
N ARG A 3 19.48 2.23 -0.39
CA ARG A 3 18.06 1.88 -0.31
C ARG A 3 17.47 1.77 -1.71
N THR A 4 16.88 0.62 -2.06
CA THR A 4 16.15 0.45 -3.33
C THR A 4 14.91 1.35 -3.35
N ALA A 5 14.73 2.12 -4.42
CA ALA A 5 13.52 2.89 -4.64
C ALA A 5 12.28 1.97 -4.73
N ARG A 6 11.10 2.48 -4.34
CA ARG A 6 9.85 1.75 -4.54
C ARG A 6 9.42 1.83 -5.99
N VAL A 7 8.84 0.73 -6.46
CA VAL A 7 8.15 0.75 -7.74
C VAL A 7 6.86 1.52 -7.55
N LYS A 8 6.71 2.63 -8.27
CA LYS A 8 5.47 3.41 -8.37
C LYS A 8 5.17 3.59 -9.85
N LYS A 9 3.95 3.33 -10.26
CA LYS A 9 3.52 3.71 -11.60
C LYS A 9 3.55 5.23 -11.68
N THR A 10 4.17 5.77 -12.69
CA THR A 10 4.22 7.20 -13.01
C THR A 10 3.13 7.53 -14.03
N GLY A 11 2.62 8.76 -14.00
CA GLY A 11 1.55 9.22 -14.88
C GLY A 11 0.14 8.89 -14.35
N ASN A 12 -0.84 9.31 -15.12
CA ASN A 12 -2.26 9.17 -14.80
C ASN A 12 -2.76 7.73 -14.89
N GLY A 13 -3.90 7.50 -14.30
CA GLY A 13 -4.61 6.23 -14.30
C GLY A 13 -4.52 5.45 -12.99
N THR A 14 -5.04 4.24 -13.03
CA THR A 14 -5.18 3.37 -11.86
C THR A 14 -3.96 2.49 -11.66
N SER A 15 -3.58 2.31 -10.40
CA SER A 15 -2.52 1.39 -9.97
C SER A 15 -2.95 0.64 -8.73
N TYR A 16 -2.59 -0.63 -8.63
CA TYR A 16 -2.88 -1.47 -7.48
C TYR A 16 -1.60 -1.87 -6.79
N TYR A 17 -1.63 -1.88 -5.46
CA TYR A 17 -0.46 -2.23 -4.65
C TYR A 17 -0.85 -3.20 -3.54
N HIS A 18 -0.01 -4.20 -3.32
CA HIS A 18 0.01 -4.97 -2.09
C HIS A 18 1.10 -4.40 -1.19
N ILE A 19 0.72 -3.96 0.00
CA ILE A 19 1.61 -3.34 0.98
C ILE A 19 1.69 -4.23 2.22
N MET A 20 2.89 -4.37 2.78
CA MET A 20 3.12 -5.08 4.04
C MET A 20 4.11 -4.30 4.90
N SER A 21 3.85 -4.24 6.20
CA SER A 21 4.82 -3.76 7.18
C SER A 21 4.74 -4.59 8.45
N ARG A 22 5.87 -4.69 9.14
CA ARG A 22 6.04 -5.60 10.27
C ARG A 22 6.52 -4.83 11.51
N ALA A 23 6.14 -5.31 12.68
CA ALA A 23 6.66 -4.85 13.95
C ALA A 23 8.16 -5.14 14.08
N ASN A 24 8.86 -4.28 14.84
CA ASN A 24 10.29 -4.45 15.10
C ASN A 24 10.56 -5.82 15.74
N ASP A 25 11.65 -6.48 15.32
CA ASP A 25 12.09 -7.80 15.79
C ASP A 25 11.00 -8.88 15.73
N ARG A 26 10.00 -8.71 14.84
CA ARG A 26 8.83 -9.59 14.72
C ARG A 26 8.02 -9.75 16.02
N ARG A 27 8.16 -8.82 16.96
CA ARG A 27 7.45 -8.85 18.24
C ARG A 27 5.95 -8.72 18.02
N PHE A 28 5.15 -9.37 18.86
CA PHE A 28 3.68 -9.35 18.82
C PHE A 28 3.11 -8.04 19.40
N LEU A 29 3.59 -6.90 18.89
CA LEU A 29 3.19 -5.58 19.38
C LEU A 29 1.71 -5.27 19.14
N PHE A 30 1.09 -5.93 18.17
CA PHE A 30 -0.31 -5.70 17.77
C PHE A 30 -1.26 -6.80 18.29
N GLY A 31 -0.80 -7.72 19.15
CA GLY A 31 -1.56 -8.89 19.59
C GLY A 31 -2.88 -8.59 20.34
N LYS A 32 -3.01 -7.43 20.99
CA LYS A 32 -4.23 -7.05 21.71
C LYS A 32 -5.30 -6.49 20.78
N GLY A 33 -6.56 -6.89 20.97
CA GLY A 33 -7.69 -6.45 20.15
C GLY A 33 -7.79 -4.92 20.01
N ARG A 34 -7.70 -4.18 21.12
CA ARG A 34 -7.70 -2.70 21.11
C ARG A 34 -6.59 -2.11 20.25
N VAL A 35 -5.41 -2.72 20.24
CA VAL A 35 -4.29 -2.26 19.41
C VAL A 35 -4.56 -2.49 17.94
N LYS A 36 -5.12 -3.66 17.57
CA LYS A 36 -5.52 -3.95 16.18
C LYS A 36 -6.64 -3.03 15.71
N THR A 37 -7.62 -2.74 16.57
CA THR A 37 -8.70 -1.79 16.25
C THR A 37 -8.13 -0.41 15.91
N GLN A 38 -7.23 0.11 16.73
CA GLN A 38 -6.58 1.39 16.48
C GLN A 38 -5.64 1.37 15.25
N LEU A 39 -5.00 0.23 14.97
CA LEU A 39 -4.20 0.07 13.77
C LEU A 39 -5.09 0.15 12.51
N VAL A 40 -6.25 -0.51 12.53
CA VAL A 40 -7.22 -0.47 11.43
C VAL A 40 -7.83 0.93 11.29
N ASP A 41 -8.17 1.59 12.39
CA ASP A 41 -8.69 2.96 12.37
C ASP A 41 -7.67 3.94 11.76
N ALA A 42 -6.44 3.92 12.24
CA ALA A 42 -5.37 4.75 11.69
C ALA A 42 -5.13 4.47 10.19
N LEU A 43 -5.24 3.20 9.77
CA LEU A 43 -5.12 2.81 8.36
C LEU A 43 -6.24 3.42 7.51
N LYS A 44 -7.49 3.32 7.95
CA LYS A 44 -8.66 3.87 7.24
C LYS A 44 -8.59 5.39 7.15
N ARG A 45 -8.27 6.08 8.25
CA ARG A 45 -8.13 7.54 8.28
C ARG A 45 -7.01 8.03 7.36
N ALA A 46 -5.86 7.37 7.40
CA ALA A 46 -4.74 7.70 6.51
C ALA A 46 -5.09 7.45 5.03
N ALA A 47 -5.81 6.39 4.72
CA ALA A 47 -6.26 6.09 3.36
C ALA A 47 -7.23 7.16 2.85
N ALA A 48 -8.24 7.51 3.64
CA ALA A 48 -9.21 8.55 3.32
C ALA A 48 -8.55 9.92 3.10
N PHE A 49 -7.60 10.30 3.98
CA PHE A 49 -6.80 11.52 3.80
C PHE A 49 -5.99 11.48 2.50
N SER A 50 -5.31 10.38 2.22
CA SER A 50 -4.42 10.26 1.06
C SER A 50 -5.17 10.01 -0.26
N GLY A 51 -6.50 9.86 -0.26
CA GLY A 51 -7.28 9.53 -1.45
C GLY A 51 -6.97 8.12 -2.00
N ILE A 52 -6.64 7.18 -1.10
CA ILE A 52 -6.32 5.80 -1.44
C ILE A 52 -7.50 4.91 -1.08
N GLU A 53 -7.99 4.14 -2.06
CA GLU A 53 -9.03 3.16 -1.85
C GLU A 53 -8.43 1.86 -1.30
N LEU A 54 -9.01 1.36 -0.20
CA LEU A 54 -8.61 0.09 0.40
C LEU A 54 -9.45 -1.05 -0.20
N ASP A 55 -8.83 -1.96 -0.92
CA ASP A 55 -9.50 -3.15 -1.48
C ASP A 55 -9.54 -4.32 -0.49
N ALA A 56 -8.48 -4.48 0.29
CA ALA A 56 -8.40 -5.48 1.35
C ALA A 56 -7.35 -5.09 2.39
N TYR A 57 -7.56 -5.47 3.64
CA TYR A 57 -6.55 -5.38 4.68
C TYR A 57 -6.71 -6.49 5.73
N VAL A 58 -5.63 -6.77 6.43
CA VAL A 58 -5.63 -7.60 7.64
C VAL A 58 -4.55 -7.14 8.60
N ALA A 59 -4.94 -6.95 9.86
CA ALA A 59 -4.02 -6.64 10.96
C ALA A 59 -3.76 -7.90 11.79
N LEU A 60 -2.54 -8.44 11.71
CA LEU A 60 -2.09 -9.59 12.47
C LEU A 60 -1.31 -9.15 13.72
N ASP A 61 -0.86 -10.07 14.55
CA ASP A 61 -0.23 -9.77 15.84
C ASP A 61 1.10 -9.02 15.74
N ASN A 62 1.82 -9.17 14.62
CA ASN A 62 3.13 -8.55 14.42
C ASN A 62 3.35 -7.94 13.03
N HIS A 63 2.36 -7.98 12.17
CA HIS A 63 2.40 -7.36 10.84
C HIS A 63 0.99 -7.12 10.30
N PHE A 64 0.90 -6.38 9.21
CA PHE A 64 -0.35 -6.20 8.48
C PHE A 64 -0.11 -6.28 6.99
N HIS A 65 -1.17 -6.57 6.27
CA HIS A 65 -1.24 -6.51 4.81
C HIS A 65 -2.35 -5.57 4.37
N VAL A 66 -2.12 -4.88 3.26
CA VAL A 66 -3.10 -4.02 2.59
C VAL A 66 -3.03 -4.28 1.09
N VAL A 67 -4.17 -4.43 0.44
CA VAL A 67 -4.31 -4.24 -1.01
C VAL A 67 -5.04 -2.93 -1.22
N CYS A 68 -4.49 -2.06 -2.04
CA CYS A 68 -5.06 -0.74 -2.27
C CYS A 68 -4.97 -0.32 -3.74
N LYS A 69 -5.90 0.56 -4.12
CA LYS A 69 -6.00 1.21 -5.41
C LYS A 69 -5.61 2.67 -5.27
N VAL A 70 -4.80 3.15 -6.17
CA VAL A 70 -4.38 4.55 -6.30
C VAL A 70 -4.82 5.04 -7.66
N VAL A 71 -5.62 6.10 -7.68
CA VAL A 71 -6.03 6.77 -8.91
C VAL A 71 -5.29 8.10 -9.00
N ARG A 72 -4.62 8.35 -10.11
CA ARG A 72 -3.97 9.61 -10.41
C ARG A 72 -4.62 10.25 -11.62
N THR A 73 -4.89 11.56 -11.50
CA THR A 73 -5.45 12.40 -12.55
C THR A 73 -4.60 13.67 -12.66
N ASP A 74 -4.70 14.37 -13.77
CA ASP A 74 -4.10 15.70 -13.94
C ASP A 74 -4.87 16.77 -13.17
N GLU A 75 -6.13 16.51 -12.87
CA GLU A 75 -6.97 17.42 -12.11
C GLU A 75 -6.51 17.51 -10.66
N PRO A 76 -6.19 18.70 -10.16
CA PRO A 76 -5.83 18.89 -8.77
C PRO A 76 -7.04 18.63 -7.87
N VAL A 77 -6.80 18.06 -6.70
CA VAL A 77 -7.84 17.93 -5.66
C VAL A 77 -8.38 19.32 -5.30
N ALA A 78 -9.69 19.49 -5.36
CA ALA A 78 -10.35 20.74 -5.06
C ALA A 78 -10.18 21.15 -3.59
N GLU A 79 -10.33 22.43 -3.28
CA GLU A 79 -10.11 22.98 -1.93
C GLU A 79 -11.04 22.36 -0.89
N ASP A 80 -12.32 22.28 -1.20
CA ASP A 80 -13.32 21.65 -0.33
C ASP A 80 -12.97 20.19 0.02
N GLU A 81 -12.51 19.43 -0.97
CA GLU A 81 -12.05 18.06 -0.76
C GLU A 81 -10.74 18.02 0.05
N LEU A 82 -9.83 18.97 -0.11
CA LEU A 82 -8.64 19.08 0.75
C LEU A 82 -9.04 19.29 2.21
N LEU A 83 -9.94 20.22 2.47
CA LEU A 83 -10.46 20.53 3.80
C LEU A 83 -11.19 19.33 4.41
N ARG A 84 -12.05 18.67 3.64
CA ARG A 84 -12.73 17.44 4.06
C ARG A 84 -11.71 16.34 4.47
N ARG A 85 -10.66 16.16 3.70
CA ARG A 85 -9.60 15.18 4.02
C ARG A 85 -8.80 15.58 5.26
N VAL A 86 -8.54 16.87 5.45
CA VAL A 86 -7.91 17.36 6.70
C VAL A 86 -8.81 17.11 7.89
N ALA A 87 -10.12 17.31 7.77
CA ALA A 87 -11.10 17.02 8.82
C ALA A 87 -11.05 15.53 9.24
N ILE A 88 -11.00 14.59 8.29
CA ILE A 88 -10.85 13.15 8.59
C ILE A 88 -9.57 12.87 9.38
N LEU A 89 -8.49 13.56 9.08
CA LEU A 89 -7.20 13.30 9.70
C LEU A 89 -7.03 13.99 11.07
N LYS A 90 -7.47 15.26 11.16
CA LYS A 90 -7.19 16.15 12.30
C LYS A 90 -8.43 16.61 13.07
N GLY A 91 -9.64 16.32 12.56
CA GLY A 91 -10.92 16.79 13.08
C GLY A 91 -11.44 18.05 12.38
N ASP A 92 -12.75 18.30 12.50
CA ASP A 92 -13.45 19.39 11.81
C ASP A 92 -12.89 20.76 12.19
N ARG A 93 -12.63 20.99 13.45
CA ARG A 93 -12.04 22.24 13.95
C ARG A 93 -10.72 22.60 13.23
N ALA A 94 -9.84 21.62 12.99
CA ALA A 94 -8.58 21.88 12.30
C ALA A 94 -8.77 22.22 10.81
N ALA A 95 -9.82 21.68 10.19
CA ALA A 95 -10.19 22.03 8.82
C ALA A 95 -10.82 23.44 8.75
N GLU A 96 -11.66 23.81 9.71
CA GLU A 96 -12.25 25.15 9.82
C GLU A 96 -11.18 26.21 10.07
N GLU A 97 -10.25 25.97 10.98
CA GLU A 97 -9.10 26.86 11.25
C GLU A 97 -8.24 27.05 9.99
N LEU A 98 -7.99 25.97 9.23
CA LEU A 98 -7.25 26.04 7.97
C LEU A 98 -8.00 26.82 6.90
N ALA A 99 -9.32 26.62 6.76
CA ALA A 99 -10.14 27.35 5.82
C ALA A 99 -10.20 28.85 6.15
N ALA A 100 -10.29 29.21 7.44
CA ALA A 100 -10.24 30.59 7.88
C ALA A 100 -8.87 31.22 7.56
N HIS A 101 -7.79 30.53 7.86
CA HIS A 101 -6.43 30.97 7.52
C HIS A 101 -6.25 31.24 6.03
N TRP A 102 -6.73 30.37 5.15
CA TRP A 102 -6.64 30.60 3.69
C TRP A 102 -7.48 31.79 3.24
N ARG A 103 -8.66 32.01 3.82
CA ARG A 103 -9.47 33.21 3.54
C ARG A 103 -8.75 34.50 3.93
N GLU A 104 -8.18 34.54 5.15
CA GLU A 104 -7.40 35.68 5.62
C GLU A 104 -6.22 36.01 4.70
N LEU A 105 -5.49 34.97 4.24
CA LEU A 105 -4.40 35.15 3.28
C LEU A 105 -4.88 35.75 1.93
N CYS A 106 -6.01 35.26 1.43
CA CYS A 106 -6.60 35.84 0.20
C CYS A 106 -7.04 37.32 0.39
N GLU A 107 -7.65 37.66 1.53
CA GLU A 107 -8.08 39.03 1.84
C GLU A 107 -6.92 40.03 1.86
N ILE A 108 -5.73 39.59 2.18
CA ILE A 108 -4.50 40.42 2.17
C ILE A 108 -3.67 40.29 0.89
N GLY A 109 -4.19 39.63 -0.15
CA GLY A 109 -3.54 39.51 -1.46
C GLY A 109 -2.40 38.44 -1.49
N MET A 110 -2.45 37.41 -0.64
CA MET A 110 -1.44 36.35 -0.54
C MET A 110 -1.92 35.03 -1.15
N GLU A 111 -2.62 35.02 -2.27
CA GLU A 111 -3.14 33.83 -2.95
C GLU A 111 -2.03 32.85 -3.33
N ALA A 112 -0.83 33.35 -3.63
CA ALA A 112 0.33 32.51 -3.92
C ALA A 112 0.74 31.64 -2.71
N ALA A 113 0.62 32.15 -1.49
CA ALA A 113 0.89 31.38 -0.26
C ALA A 113 -0.17 30.29 -0.07
N VAL A 114 -1.44 30.60 -0.32
CA VAL A 114 -2.53 29.60 -0.28
C VAL A 114 -2.28 28.48 -1.30
N ALA A 115 -1.93 28.84 -2.53
CA ALA A 115 -1.61 27.88 -3.58
C ALA A 115 -0.43 26.94 -3.19
N GLU A 116 0.59 27.51 -2.55
CA GLU A 116 1.74 26.72 -2.06
C GLU A 116 1.33 25.74 -0.95
N GLU A 117 0.53 26.19 0.03
CA GLU A 117 0.06 25.33 1.11
C GLU A 117 -0.86 24.21 0.60
N GLN A 118 -1.78 24.53 -0.30
CA GLN A 118 -2.60 23.53 -0.98
C GLN A 118 -1.75 22.57 -1.80
N GLY A 119 -0.72 23.06 -2.49
CA GLY A 119 0.25 22.25 -3.22
C GLY A 119 0.97 21.24 -2.32
N ARG A 120 1.38 21.66 -1.13
CA ARG A 120 1.99 20.78 -0.13
C ARG A 120 1.04 19.68 0.37
N LEU A 121 -0.25 20.01 0.54
CA LEU A 121 -1.28 19.01 0.89
C LEU A 121 -1.53 18.04 -0.27
N ARG A 122 -1.70 18.55 -1.51
CA ARG A 122 -1.90 17.74 -2.72
C ARG A 122 -0.74 16.77 -2.94
N ALA A 123 0.50 17.18 -2.69
CA ALA A 123 1.68 16.33 -2.81
C ALA A 123 1.66 15.10 -1.88
N ARG A 124 0.84 15.12 -0.82
CA ARG A 124 0.65 13.98 0.09
C ARG A 124 -0.45 13.02 -0.36
N MET A 125 -1.16 13.33 -1.42
CA MET A 125 -2.31 12.56 -1.89
C MET A 125 -1.92 11.65 -3.05
N ASN A 126 -2.66 10.57 -3.21
CA ASN A 126 -2.48 9.57 -4.27
C ASN A 126 -1.03 9.00 -4.33
N ASP A 127 -0.35 8.98 -3.17
CA ASP A 127 1.00 8.43 -3.01
C ASP A 127 1.10 7.42 -1.87
N ILE A 128 1.50 6.19 -2.20
CA ILE A 128 1.61 5.10 -1.20
C ILE A 128 2.67 5.35 -0.13
N SER A 129 3.67 6.21 -0.38
CA SER A 129 4.69 6.52 0.62
C SER A 129 4.17 7.53 1.65
N GLU A 130 3.45 8.55 1.18
CA GLU A 130 2.81 9.55 2.05
C GLU A 130 1.65 8.93 2.84
N PHE A 131 0.85 8.06 2.20
CA PHE A 131 -0.16 7.26 2.89
C PHE A 131 0.44 6.46 4.03
N MET A 132 1.48 5.69 3.77
CA MET A 132 2.12 4.83 4.77
C MET A 132 2.87 5.63 5.84
N LYS A 133 3.38 6.80 5.50
CA LYS A 133 3.97 7.75 6.46
C LYS A 133 2.88 8.25 7.41
N THR A 134 1.80 8.82 6.88
CA THR A 134 0.66 9.31 7.65
C THR A 134 0.07 8.23 8.57
N PHE A 135 -0.18 7.04 8.03
CA PHE A 135 -0.66 5.90 8.80
C PHE A 135 0.27 5.55 9.98
N LYS A 136 1.57 5.41 9.70
CA LYS A 136 2.54 5.05 10.74
C LYS A 136 2.68 6.14 11.80
N GLU A 137 2.62 7.41 11.42
CA GLU A 137 2.65 8.54 12.35
C GLU A 137 1.44 8.54 13.27
N LEU A 138 0.22 8.41 12.74
CA LEU A 138 -1.01 8.30 13.53
C LEU A 138 -0.94 7.17 14.55
N PHE A 139 -0.61 5.98 14.07
CA PHE A 139 -0.52 4.81 14.91
C PHE A 139 0.59 4.93 15.96
N ASN A 140 1.77 5.46 15.60
CA ASN A 140 2.90 5.63 16.50
C ASN A 140 2.57 6.57 17.66
N VAL A 141 1.94 7.72 17.37
CA VAL A 141 1.55 8.69 18.40
C VAL A 141 0.60 8.03 19.40
N TRP A 142 -0.44 7.37 18.90
CA TRP A 142 -1.39 6.67 19.75
C TRP A 142 -0.74 5.54 20.55
N TYR A 143 0.00 4.64 19.87
CA TYR A 143 0.60 3.47 20.51
C TYR A 143 1.58 3.83 21.61
N LYS A 144 2.46 4.80 21.35
CA LYS A 144 3.45 5.25 22.33
C LYS A 144 2.79 5.84 23.57
N ARG A 145 1.76 6.68 23.37
CA ARG A 145 1.00 7.26 24.50
C ARG A 145 0.25 6.20 25.29
N GLU A 146 -0.52 5.36 24.62
CA GLU A 146 -1.36 4.34 25.24
C GLU A 146 -0.55 3.26 25.96
N ARG A 147 0.59 2.89 25.40
CA ARG A 147 1.41 1.78 25.90
C ARG A 147 2.62 2.24 26.70
N LYS A 148 2.80 3.55 26.90
CA LYS A 148 4.03 4.14 27.46
C LYS A 148 5.30 3.55 26.82
N TYR A 149 5.26 3.35 25.51
CA TYR A 149 6.28 2.63 24.76
C TYR A 149 7.28 3.60 24.13
N THR A 150 8.56 3.45 24.46
CA THR A 150 9.64 4.33 23.97
C THR A 150 10.41 3.74 22.78
N GLY A 151 10.24 2.46 22.50
CA GLY A 151 11.00 1.74 21.45
C GLY A 151 10.52 2.01 20.03
N THR A 152 11.21 1.38 19.10
CA THR A 152 10.83 1.37 17.67
C THR A 152 9.71 0.37 17.43
N ILE A 153 8.60 0.83 16.84
CA ILE A 153 7.43 -0.02 16.56
C ILE A 153 7.63 -0.83 15.28
N TRP A 154 8.22 -0.25 14.25
CA TRP A 154 8.31 -0.85 12.92
C TRP A 154 9.72 -1.34 12.60
N SER A 155 9.84 -2.53 12.00
CA SER A 155 11.12 -3.12 11.58
C SER A 155 11.81 -2.38 10.41
N GLY A 156 11.30 -1.19 10.06
CA GLY A 156 11.83 -0.35 8.99
C GLY A 156 10.79 0.09 7.97
N ARG A 157 11.22 0.20 6.72
CA ARG A 157 10.34 0.60 5.61
C ARG A 157 9.33 -0.50 5.30
N PHE A 158 8.12 -0.10 4.88
CA PHE A 158 7.15 -1.05 4.36
C PHE A 158 7.60 -1.65 3.02
N ASN A 159 7.17 -2.86 2.73
CA ASN A 159 7.28 -3.49 1.42
C ASN A 159 6.04 -3.16 0.60
N SER A 160 6.24 -2.92 -0.70
CA SER A 160 5.14 -2.73 -1.64
C SER A 160 5.42 -3.51 -2.92
N THR A 161 4.39 -4.13 -3.46
CA THR A 161 4.40 -4.83 -4.75
C THR A 161 3.34 -4.18 -5.62
N LEU A 162 3.73 -3.71 -6.82
CA LEU A 162 2.80 -3.26 -7.84
C LEU A 162 2.10 -4.48 -8.45
N ILE A 163 0.78 -4.41 -8.60
CA ILE A 163 -0.07 -5.49 -9.07
C ILE A 163 -0.64 -5.10 -10.43
N GLU A 164 -0.61 -6.05 -11.37
CA GLU A 164 -1.35 -5.93 -12.63
C GLU A 164 -2.84 -6.19 -12.40
N GLY A 165 -3.69 -5.31 -12.86
CA GLY A 165 -5.13 -5.45 -13.06
C GLY A 165 -5.93 -6.36 -12.10
N ASP A 166 -7.18 -6.60 -12.45
CA ASP A 166 -8.17 -7.19 -11.54
C ASP A 166 -7.91 -8.66 -11.17
N ARG A 167 -7.41 -9.47 -12.08
CA ARG A 167 -7.14 -10.90 -11.82
C ARG A 167 -6.10 -11.09 -10.72
N TYR A 168 -4.98 -10.37 -10.82
CA TYR A 168 -3.90 -10.46 -9.83
C TYR A 168 -4.24 -9.73 -8.54
N ARG A 169 -5.02 -8.65 -8.63
CA ARG A 169 -5.61 -7.94 -7.49
C ARG A 169 -6.50 -8.88 -6.69
N ALA A 170 -7.44 -9.58 -7.31
CA ALA A 170 -8.31 -10.56 -6.65
C ALA A 170 -7.49 -11.66 -5.94
N THR A 171 -6.42 -12.15 -6.57
CA THR A 171 -5.51 -13.12 -5.96
C THR A 171 -4.83 -12.57 -4.71
N CYS A 172 -4.36 -11.32 -4.74
CA CYS A 172 -3.76 -10.66 -3.58
C CYS A 172 -4.79 -10.41 -2.47
N MET A 173 -6.01 -9.98 -2.81
CA MET A 173 -7.09 -9.80 -1.84
C MET A 173 -7.41 -11.11 -1.12
N ARG A 174 -7.57 -12.20 -1.87
CA ARG A 174 -7.80 -13.53 -1.31
C ARG A 174 -6.67 -13.96 -0.38
N TYR A 175 -5.41 -13.71 -0.75
CA TYR A 175 -4.26 -13.96 0.11
C TYR A 175 -4.37 -13.18 1.43
N VAL A 176 -4.76 -11.90 1.39
CA VAL A 176 -4.89 -11.04 2.57
C VAL A 176 -5.99 -11.57 3.49
N TYR A 177 -7.14 -11.96 2.95
CA TYR A 177 -8.25 -12.52 3.74
C TYR A 177 -7.91 -13.78 4.48
N LEU A 178 -7.19 -14.68 3.82
CA LEU A 178 -6.92 -16.01 4.35
C LEU A 178 -5.68 -16.03 5.26
N ASN A 179 -5.00 -14.90 5.45
CA ASN A 179 -3.84 -14.83 6.36
C ASN A 179 -4.17 -15.30 7.80
N PRO A 180 -5.27 -14.88 8.45
CA PRO A 180 -5.60 -15.33 9.79
C PRO A 180 -5.90 -16.85 9.86
N VAL A 181 -6.53 -17.39 8.82
CA VAL A 181 -6.79 -18.85 8.73
C VAL A 181 -5.48 -19.62 8.59
N ARG A 182 -4.58 -19.15 7.74
CA ARG A 182 -3.25 -19.77 7.55
C ARG A 182 -2.36 -19.67 8.78
N ALA A 183 -2.56 -18.62 9.57
CA ALA A 183 -1.85 -18.45 10.85
C ALA A 183 -2.49 -19.27 11.99
N GLY A 184 -3.57 -20.02 11.72
CA GLY A 184 -4.29 -20.80 12.72
C GLY A 184 -5.03 -19.95 13.76
N MET A 185 -5.27 -18.65 13.49
CA MET A 185 -5.92 -17.73 14.42
C MET A 185 -7.43 -17.90 14.43
N VAL A 186 -8.02 -18.27 13.29
CA VAL A 186 -9.46 -18.52 13.11
C VAL A 186 -9.67 -19.68 12.13
N LYS A 187 -10.83 -20.31 12.16
CA LYS A 187 -11.22 -21.37 11.21
C LYS A 187 -11.71 -20.81 9.87
N ARG A 188 -12.43 -19.70 9.88
CA ARG A 188 -12.95 -19.01 8.69
C ARG A 188 -12.45 -17.57 8.68
N ALA A 189 -12.16 -17.03 7.51
CA ALA A 189 -11.70 -15.65 7.36
C ALA A 189 -12.71 -14.63 7.90
N SER A 190 -14.02 -14.93 7.78
CA SER A 190 -15.12 -14.12 8.32
C SER A 190 -15.08 -13.95 9.84
N ASP A 191 -14.46 -14.89 10.54
CA ASP A 191 -14.40 -14.88 12.00
C ASP A 191 -13.31 -13.93 12.54
N TYR A 192 -12.53 -13.32 11.65
CA TYR A 192 -11.42 -12.42 12.03
C TYR A 192 -11.81 -10.95 11.94
N ALA A 193 -12.07 -10.33 13.09
CA ALA A 193 -12.62 -8.98 13.17
C ALA A 193 -11.72 -7.84 12.61
N TRP A 194 -10.41 -8.06 12.49
CA TRP A 194 -9.45 -7.04 12.05
C TRP A 194 -8.99 -7.26 10.61
N SER A 195 -9.89 -7.72 9.77
CA SER A 195 -9.69 -7.79 8.33
C SER A 195 -10.83 -7.07 7.60
N TRP A 196 -10.55 -6.60 6.40
CA TRP A 196 -11.60 -6.26 5.45
C TRP A 196 -12.13 -7.57 4.89
N ILE A 197 -13.32 -7.93 5.27
CA ILE A 197 -14.10 -8.88 4.51
C ILE A 197 -14.95 -8.02 3.60
N ALA A 198 -14.71 -8.08 2.29
CA ALA A 198 -15.68 -7.61 1.32
C ALA A 198 -17.02 -8.23 1.72
N ALA A 199 -18.10 -7.48 1.56
CA ALA A 199 -19.43 -7.95 1.89
C ALA A 199 -19.59 -9.43 1.51
N PRO A 200 -20.24 -10.26 2.32
CA PRO A 200 -20.32 -11.72 2.12
C PRO A 200 -20.87 -12.13 0.74
N ASP A 201 -21.43 -11.20 0.01
CA ASP A 201 -22.08 -11.38 -1.29
C ASP A 201 -21.17 -11.15 -2.51
N GLU A 202 -19.93 -10.70 -2.33
CA GLU A 202 -18.97 -10.63 -3.43
C GLU A 202 -18.49 -12.05 -3.77
N PRO A 203 -18.71 -12.53 -5.03
CA PRO A 203 -18.41 -13.91 -5.40
C PRO A 203 -16.90 -14.12 -5.61
N PHE A 204 -16.14 -14.22 -4.53
CA PHE A 204 -14.82 -14.85 -4.56
C PHE A 204 -14.92 -16.38 -4.61
N ALA A 205 -16.10 -16.91 -4.91
CA ALA A 205 -16.37 -18.31 -5.15
C ALA A 205 -15.93 -18.75 -6.55
N GLY A 206 -14.66 -18.85 -6.79
CA GLY A 206 -14.08 -19.39 -8.02
C GLY A 206 -13.03 -20.46 -7.71
N SER A 207 -13.41 -21.66 -7.82
CA SER A 207 -12.86 -22.96 -8.27
C SER A 207 -11.35 -23.25 -8.28
N VAL A 208 -10.47 -22.55 -7.57
CA VAL A 208 -9.08 -23.00 -7.40
C VAL A 208 -8.85 -23.36 -5.96
N PRO A 209 -8.25 -24.53 -5.66
CA PRO A 209 -7.94 -24.91 -4.29
C PRO A 209 -7.06 -23.83 -3.65
N GLU A 210 -7.64 -23.06 -2.76
CA GLU A 210 -7.10 -21.83 -2.18
C GLU A 210 -5.69 -21.98 -1.60
N TRP A 211 -5.38 -23.15 -1.01
CA TRP A 211 -4.10 -23.41 -0.40
C TRP A 211 -2.93 -23.51 -1.40
N ARG A 212 -3.17 -23.94 -2.66
CA ARG A 212 -2.12 -24.00 -3.71
C ARG A 212 -1.78 -22.60 -4.22
N LEU A 213 -2.77 -21.76 -4.40
CA LEU A 213 -2.57 -20.33 -4.73
C LEU A 213 -1.79 -19.63 -3.64
N MET A 214 -2.13 -19.92 -2.41
CA MET A 214 -1.59 -19.33 -1.19
C MET A 214 -0.11 -19.58 -0.98
N ARG A 215 0.38 -20.80 -1.19
CA ARG A 215 1.81 -21.11 -1.08
C ARG A 215 2.63 -20.27 -2.07
N ARG A 216 2.09 -20.01 -3.26
CA ARG A 216 2.79 -19.26 -4.32
C ARG A 216 2.74 -17.75 -4.11
N VAL A 217 1.63 -17.21 -3.62
CA VAL A 217 1.54 -15.78 -3.26
C VAL A 217 2.43 -15.45 -2.05
N ALA A 218 2.57 -16.36 -1.10
CA ALA A 218 3.53 -16.19 0.01
C ALA A 218 5.00 -16.09 -0.48
N GLN A 219 5.33 -16.72 -1.61
CA GLN A 219 6.63 -16.60 -2.25
C GLN A 219 6.84 -15.28 -3.00
N ILE A 220 5.77 -14.52 -3.27
CA ILE A 220 5.80 -13.20 -3.91
C ILE A 220 6.35 -12.12 -2.96
N GLY A 221 6.44 -12.38 -1.66
CA GLY A 221 6.87 -11.43 -0.64
C GLY A 221 8.24 -10.74 -0.85
N GLY A 222 9.01 -11.17 -1.86
CA GLY A 222 10.25 -10.51 -2.30
C GLY A 222 10.14 -9.76 -3.63
N GLY A 223 9.04 -9.95 -4.39
CA GLY A 223 8.81 -9.31 -5.69
C GLY A 223 8.28 -7.88 -5.55
N LYS A 224 8.66 -7.00 -6.47
CA LYS A 224 8.21 -5.60 -6.53
C LYS A 224 7.07 -5.39 -7.52
N ILE A 225 6.87 -6.31 -8.44
CA ILE A 225 5.86 -6.29 -9.48
C ILE A 225 5.22 -7.68 -9.54
N PHE A 226 3.90 -7.72 -9.62
CA PHE A 226 3.12 -8.95 -9.72
C PHE A 226 2.12 -8.85 -10.86
N GLY A 227 2.30 -9.69 -11.86
CA GLY A 227 1.49 -9.67 -13.08
C GLY A 227 1.98 -10.68 -14.11
N SER A 228 1.45 -10.55 -15.33
CA SER A 228 1.91 -11.31 -16.50
C SER A 228 3.37 -10.96 -16.83
N GLU A 229 4.03 -11.82 -17.60
CA GLU A 229 5.39 -11.57 -18.05
C GLU A 229 5.49 -10.26 -18.85
N VAL A 230 4.54 -10.02 -19.75
CA VAL A 230 4.46 -8.79 -20.55
C VAL A 230 4.34 -7.55 -19.66
N PHE A 231 3.50 -7.60 -18.64
CA PHE A 231 3.35 -6.51 -17.68
C PHE A 231 4.64 -6.26 -16.89
N VAL A 232 5.26 -7.31 -16.39
CA VAL A 232 6.51 -7.21 -15.63
C VAL A 232 7.61 -6.59 -16.47
N VAL A 233 7.79 -7.06 -17.72
CA VAL A 233 8.80 -6.54 -18.64
C VAL A 233 8.51 -5.08 -18.99
N SER A 234 7.27 -4.72 -19.36
CA SER A 234 6.90 -3.35 -19.70
C SER A 234 7.12 -2.39 -18.51
N MET A 235 6.80 -2.82 -17.31
CA MET A 235 7.03 -2.00 -16.12
C MET A 235 8.50 -1.80 -15.78
N VAL A 236 9.35 -2.82 -15.99
CA VAL A 236 10.80 -2.69 -15.82
C VAL A 236 11.38 -1.70 -16.83
N PHE A 237 10.94 -1.74 -18.10
CA PHE A 237 11.34 -0.75 -19.10
C PHE A 237 10.88 0.66 -18.75
N ALA A 238 9.62 0.84 -18.35
CA ALA A 238 9.06 2.14 -17.99
C ALA A 238 9.74 2.78 -16.76
N LEU A 239 10.28 1.97 -15.86
CA LEU A 239 10.94 2.44 -14.63
C LEU A 239 12.42 2.78 -14.83
N GLY A 240 12.99 2.46 -16.01
CA GLY A 240 14.34 2.84 -16.44
C GLY A 240 15.47 2.17 -15.65
N ASP A 241 16.69 2.64 -15.90
CA ASP A 241 17.95 2.01 -15.43
C ASP A 241 18.12 1.96 -13.91
N ARG A 242 17.41 2.78 -13.16
CA ARG A 242 17.41 2.71 -11.68
C ARG A 242 17.01 1.34 -11.13
N PHE A 243 16.30 0.56 -11.93
CA PHE A 243 15.85 -0.78 -11.57
C PHE A 243 16.61 -1.90 -12.28
N ARG A 244 17.32 -1.60 -13.37
CA ARG A 244 18.13 -2.59 -14.11
C ARG A 244 19.36 -3.06 -13.32
N SER A 245 20.01 -2.19 -12.56
CA SER A 245 21.29 -2.48 -11.88
C SER A 245 21.14 -3.19 -10.53
N ARG A 246 19.93 -3.32 -10.00
CA ARG A 246 19.68 -3.96 -8.70
C ARG A 246 18.60 -5.00 -8.88
N SER A 247 18.90 -6.23 -8.47
CA SER A 247 18.00 -7.39 -8.50
C SER A 247 16.55 -7.05 -8.08
N VAL A 248 15.80 -6.43 -9.00
CA VAL A 248 14.35 -6.35 -8.89
C VAL A 248 13.88 -7.76 -9.13
N CYS A 249 13.51 -8.45 -8.07
CA CYS A 249 12.87 -9.74 -8.17
C CYS A 249 11.47 -9.51 -8.74
N ALA A 250 11.39 -9.37 -10.06
CA ALA A 250 10.14 -9.43 -10.79
C ALA A 250 9.79 -10.92 -10.94
N ARG A 251 8.57 -11.29 -10.58
CA ARG A 251 8.05 -12.64 -10.82
C ARG A 251 6.95 -12.54 -11.86
N ALA A 252 7.26 -13.02 -13.04
CA ALA A 252 6.27 -13.24 -14.07
C ALA A 252 5.35 -14.39 -13.65
N VAL A 253 4.10 -14.27 -13.98
CA VAL A 253 3.08 -15.31 -13.78
C VAL A 253 2.69 -15.80 -15.16
N GLY A 254 3.06 -17.05 -15.48
CA GLY A 254 2.72 -17.66 -16.77
C GLY A 254 1.22 -17.70 -17.03
N GLU A 255 0.81 -18.12 -18.21
CA GLU A 255 -0.58 -18.13 -18.71
C GLU A 255 -1.60 -18.78 -17.76
N LEU A 256 -1.15 -19.66 -16.87
CA LEU A 256 -1.96 -20.27 -15.79
C LEU A 256 -2.02 -19.44 -14.50
N GLY A 257 -1.47 -18.21 -14.51
CA GLY A 257 -1.48 -17.30 -13.37
C GLY A 257 -0.45 -17.60 -12.30
N TYR A 258 0.66 -18.27 -12.61
CA TYR A 258 1.67 -18.67 -11.62
C TYR A 258 3.08 -18.28 -12.02
N ALA A 259 3.77 -17.58 -11.12
CA ALA A 259 5.19 -17.31 -11.27
C ALA A 259 6.01 -18.57 -11.04
N THR A 260 6.82 -18.95 -11.98
CA THR A 260 7.71 -20.09 -11.83
C THR A 260 9.18 -19.72 -11.73
N HIS A 261 9.57 -18.53 -12.19
CA HIS A 261 10.98 -18.12 -12.23
C HIS A 261 11.17 -16.66 -11.78
N GLY A 262 12.20 -16.44 -10.98
CA GLY A 262 12.72 -15.10 -10.67
C GLY A 262 13.63 -14.63 -11.79
N TRP A 263 13.24 -13.61 -12.51
CA TRP A 263 14.07 -13.01 -13.57
C TRP A 263 15.10 -12.08 -12.94
N ARG A 264 16.37 -12.38 -13.19
CA ARG A 264 17.46 -11.40 -13.08
C ARG A 264 17.68 -10.85 -14.47
N LEU A 265 17.05 -9.73 -14.80
CA LEU A 265 17.15 -9.09 -16.13
C LEU A 265 18.59 -8.68 -16.52
N ALA A 266 19.52 -8.62 -15.59
CA ALA A 266 20.89 -8.20 -15.84
C ALA A 266 21.75 -9.20 -16.63
N ARG A 267 21.27 -10.39 -16.98
CA ARG A 267 22.07 -11.40 -17.72
C ARG A 267 21.53 -11.82 -19.07
N ALA A 268 20.36 -11.35 -19.49
CA ALA A 268 19.78 -11.73 -20.77
C ALA A 268 20.34 -10.94 -21.97
N GLU A 269 20.90 -9.75 -21.74
CA GLU A 269 21.42 -8.91 -22.83
C GLU A 269 22.85 -9.28 -23.31
N THR A 270 23.58 -10.08 -22.53
CA THR A 270 24.94 -10.52 -22.93
C THR A 270 24.97 -11.83 -23.71
N ALA A 271 23.86 -12.53 -23.83
CA ALA A 271 23.78 -13.80 -24.57
C ALA A 271 23.35 -13.63 -26.04
N ALA A 272 22.94 -12.43 -26.47
CA ALA A 272 22.48 -12.15 -27.84
C ALA A 272 23.57 -11.58 -28.78
N GLN A 273 24.79 -11.43 -28.31
CA GLN A 273 25.94 -11.09 -29.15
C GLN A 273 26.94 -12.25 -29.12
N GLY A 274 26.57 -13.32 -29.83
CA GLY A 274 27.53 -14.36 -30.22
C GLY A 274 28.42 -13.82 -31.35
N PRO A 275 29.67 -14.31 -31.45
CA PRO A 275 30.65 -13.75 -32.36
C PRO A 275 30.26 -13.96 -33.81
N ALA A 276 30.57 -12.95 -34.64
CA ALA A 276 30.51 -13.00 -36.08
C ALA A 276 31.55 -13.97 -36.63
#